data_cde26fa79bc2f97c17bde3e1c868070f
#
_entry.id   cde26fa79bc2f97c17bde3e1c868070f
#
_cell.length_a   1.000
_cell.length_b   1.000
_cell.length_c   1.000
_cell.angle_alpha   90.00
_cell.angle_beta   90.00
_cell.angle_gamma   90.00
#
_symmetry.space_group_name_H-M   'P 1'
#
loop_
_entity.id
_entity.type
_entity.pdbx_description
1 polymer ?
#
loop_
_entity_poly.entity_id
_entity_poly.type
_entity_poly.pdbx_seq_one_letter_code
_entity_poly.pdbx_strand_id
1 'polypeptide(L)'
;MRREKTKTVASGRKGTAMVVMRLYIVTNAPNSVRAVANLAAICKEYLKDNFKLEIIDVLEYPLRALADGVLVTPSLAKLSPLPAAKIVGNLSDKSSVLHALGIKESVL
;
A
#
# COMPACT_ATOMS: atom_id res chain seq x y z
N MET A 1 -21.01 14.96 -11.68
CA MET A 1 -19.76 14.18 -11.71
C MET A 1 -19.58 13.45 -10.37
N ARG A 2 -19.31 12.19 -10.47
CA ARG A 2 -19.16 11.38 -9.27
C ARG A 2 -17.74 11.44 -8.74
N ARG A 3 -17.60 11.77 -7.46
CA ARG A 3 -16.31 11.82 -6.82
C ARG A 3 -15.88 10.41 -6.37
N GLU A 4 -14.66 10.05 -6.60
CA GLU A 4 -14.09 8.81 -6.08
C GLU A 4 -14.03 8.85 -4.56
N LYS A 5 -14.43 7.73 -3.96
CA LYS A 5 -14.44 7.61 -2.50
C LYS A 5 -13.37 6.64 -2.03
N THR A 6 -12.15 6.86 -2.44
CA THR A 6 -11.04 6.08 -1.93
C THR A 6 -10.54 6.72 -0.63
N LYS A 7 -9.97 5.89 0.23
CA LYS A 7 -9.39 6.35 1.47
C LYS A 7 -7.92 6.63 1.23
N THR A 8 -7.51 7.89 1.45
CA THR A 8 -6.13 8.30 1.27
C THR A 8 -5.54 8.70 2.61
N VAL A 9 -4.39 8.12 2.91
CA VAL A 9 -3.58 8.51 4.05
C VAL A 9 -2.31 9.13 3.49
N ALA A 10 -2.10 10.42 3.75
CA ALA A 10 -0.97 11.15 3.20
C ALA A 10 -0.27 11.92 4.29
N SER A 11 1.05 11.81 4.31
CA SER A 11 1.88 12.55 5.23
C SER A 11 3.27 12.62 4.61
N GLY A 12 3.95 13.75 4.77
CA GLY A 12 5.26 13.85 4.17
C GLY A 12 6.04 15.05 4.66
N ARG A 13 7.33 14.96 4.53
CA ARG A 13 8.26 16.02 4.83
C ARG A 13 8.90 16.55 3.57
N LYS A 14 9.13 17.85 3.53
CA LYS A 14 9.89 18.46 2.44
C LYS A 14 11.30 17.89 2.42
N GLY A 15 11.81 17.66 1.23
CA GLY A 15 13.19 17.25 1.02
C GLY A 15 13.45 15.77 1.18
N THR A 16 12.44 14.97 1.54
CA THR A 16 12.59 13.52 1.70
C THR A 16 11.75 12.82 0.67
N ALA A 17 12.29 11.75 0.06
CA ALA A 17 11.52 10.95 -0.89
C ALA A 17 10.32 10.33 -0.21
N MET A 18 9.15 10.52 -0.78
CA MET A 18 7.90 10.00 -0.26
C MET A 18 7.58 8.67 -0.92
N VAL A 19 7.22 7.68 -0.11
CA VAL A 19 6.78 6.39 -0.64
C VAL A 19 5.30 6.51 -0.99
N VAL A 20 4.98 6.32 -2.26
CA VAL A 20 3.61 6.40 -2.76
C VAL A 20 3.11 5.00 -3.06
N MET A 21 2.00 4.63 -2.44
CA MET A 21 1.47 3.26 -2.49
C MET A 21 -0.02 3.24 -2.74
N ARG A 22 -0.47 2.14 -3.33
CA ARG A 22 -1.89 1.81 -3.41
C ARG A 22 -2.11 0.41 -2.86
N LEU A 23 -3.08 0.27 -1.97
CA LEU A 23 -3.48 -1.04 -1.44
C LEU A 23 -4.87 -1.36 -1.95
N TYR A 24 -4.96 -2.42 -2.74
CA TYR A 24 -6.23 -2.90 -3.30
C TYR A 24 -6.80 -3.97 -2.41
N ILE A 25 -8.04 -3.79 -1.98
CA ILE A 25 -8.69 -4.65 -0.99
C ILE A 25 -10.12 -5.00 -1.41
N VAL A 26 -10.70 -5.95 -0.69
CA VAL A 26 -12.14 -6.14 -0.58
C VAL A 26 -12.50 -5.80 0.86
N THR A 27 -13.30 -4.76 1.05
CA THR A 27 -13.67 -4.29 2.38
C THR A 27 -14.25 -5.43 3.21
N ASN A 28 -13.77 -5.56 4.45
CA ASN A 28 -14.19 -6.58 5.42
C ASN A 28 -13.74 -8.01 5.10
N ALA A 29 -13.09 -8.27 3.98
CA ALA A 29 -12.50 -9.58 3.75
C ALA A 29 -11.34 -9.79 4.75
N PRO A 30 -11.24 -10.97 5.38
CA PRO A 30 -10.26 -11.18 6.46
C PRO A 30 -8.82 -10.86 6.09
N ASN A 31 -8.36 -11.29 4.92
CA ASN A 31 -6.99 -11.00 4.52
C ASN A 31 -6.78 -9.53 4.18
N SER A 32 -7.82 -8.85 3.67
CA SER A 32 -7.74 -7.40 3.43
C SER A 32 -7.65 -6.63 4.74
N VAL A 33 -8.42 -7.03 5.75
CA VAL A 33 -8.34 -6.42 7.08
C VAL A 33 -6.94 -6.58 7.66
N ARG A 34 -6.37 -7.78 7.54
CA ARG A 34 -4.99 -8.03 8.00
C ARG A 34 -3.97 -7.19 7.23
N ALA A 35 -4.14 -7.08 5.93
CA ALA A 35 -3.21 -6.30 5.10
C ALA A 35 -3.22 -4.83 5.51
N VAL A 36 -4.38 -4.25 5.74
CA VAL A 36 -4.48 -2.86 6.20
C VAL A 36 -3.76 -2.68 7.53
N ALA A 37 -4.00 -3.58 8.49
CA ALA A 37 -3.38 -3.49 9.81
C ALA A 37 -1.86 -3.67 9.73
N ASN A 38 -1.41 -4.65 8.96
CA ASN A 38 0.02 -4.94 8.82
C ASN A 38 0.76 -3.78 8.14
N LEU A 39 0.15 -3.22 7.09
CA LEU A 39 0.77 -2.10 6.38
C LEU A 39 0.79 -0.84 7.25
N ALA A 40 -0.27 -0.59 8.01
CA ALA A 40 -0.32 0.54 8.92
C ALA A 40 0.83 0.48 9.93
N ALA A 41 1.10 -0.71 10.47
CA ALA A 41 2.19 -0.90 11.41
C ALA A 41 3.55 -0.62 10.76
N ILE A 42 3.75 -1.08 9.54
CA ILE A 42 5.00 -0.83 8.80
C ILE A 42 5.16 0.66 8.50
N CYS A 43 4.10 1.32 8.07
CA CYS A 43 4.17 2.75 7.79
C CYS A 43 4.53 3.54 9.04
N LYS A 44 3.95 3.17 10.18
CA LYS A 44 4.24 3.85 11.43
C LYS A 44 5.68 3.63 11.89
N GLU A 45 6.17 2.40 11.76
CA GLU A 45 7.50 2.04 12.27
C GLU A 45 8.62 2.51 11.35
N TYR A 46 8.47 2.36 10.04
CA TYR A 46 9.57 2.55 9.09
C TYR A 46 9.45 3.78 8.21
N LEU A 47 8.25 4.20 7.88
CA LEU A 47 8.04 5.34 6.98
C LEU A 47 7.67 6.60 7.74
N LYS A 48 7.19 6.43 8.95
CA LYS A 48 6.74 7.54 9.81
C LYS A 48 5.77 8.43 9.03
N ASP A 49 6.13 9.67 8.76
CA ASP A 49 5.24 10.57 8.05
C ASP A 49 5.60 10.71 6.57
N ASN A 50 6.47 9.84 6.06
CA ASN A 50 7.01 10.03 4.73
C ASN A 50 6.40 9.05 3.73
N PHE A 51 5.07 9.03 3.67
CA PHE A 51 4.35 8.15 2.75
C PHE A 51 3.02 8.75 2.34
N LYS A 52 2.51 8.26 1.22
CA LYS A 52 1.15 8.48 0.78
C LYS A 52 0.56 7.13 0.42
N LEU A 53 -0.55 6.77 1.06
CA LEU A 53 -1.21 5.50 0.86
C LEU A 53 -2.66 5.73 0.45
N GLU A 54 -3.05 5.15 -0.68
CA GLU A 54 -4.43 5.12 -1.10
C GLU A 54 -4.95 3.69 -0.96
N ILE A 55 -6.08 3.52 -0.27
CA ILE A 55 -6.72 2.22 -0.09
C ILE A 55 -7.94 2.16 -1.00
N ILE A 56 -7.98 1.18 -1.88
CA ILE A 56 -8.96 1.09 -2.96
C ILE A 56 -9.71 -0.23 -2.85
N ASP A 57 -11.04 -0.16 -2.70
CA ASP A 57 -11.88 -1.35 -2.73
C ASP A 57 -12.15 -1.71 -4.18
N VAL A 58 -11.74 -2.92 -4.59
CA VAL A 58 -11.85 -3.34 -5.99
C VAL A 58 -13.31 -3.58 -6.42
N LEU A 59 -14.20 -3.80 -5.47
CA LEU A 59 -15.61 -3.98 -5.79
C LEU A 59 -16.30 -2.65 -6.04
N GLU A 60 -15.80 -1.57 -5.42
CA GLU A 60 -16.31 -0.22 -5.69
C GLU A 60 -15.65 0.40 -6.93
N TYR A 61 -14.39 0.08 -7.18
CA TYR A 61 -13.63 0.69 -8.28
C TYR A 61 -13.01 -0.38 -9.17
N PRO A 62 -13.83 -1.25 -9.78
CA PRO A 62 -13.30 -2.37 -10.56
C PRO A 62 -12.49 -1.93 -11.78
N LEU A 63 -12.83 -0.80 -12.39
CA LEU A 63 -12.08 -0.33 -13.56
C LEU A 63 -10.68 0.15 -13.18
N ARG A 64 -10.54 0.74 -12.00
CA ARG A 64 -9.21 1.12 -11.49
C ARG A 64 -8.36 -0.11 -11.23
N ALA A 65 -8.95 -1.11 -10.59
CA ALA A 65 -8.25 -2.34 -10.30
C ALA A 65 -7.79 -3.02 -11.60
N LEU A 66 -8.70 -3.09 -12.57
CA LEU A 66 -8.38 -3.68 -13.87
C LEU A 66 -7.27 -2.91 -14.60
N ALA A 67 -7.35 -1.57 -14.60
CA ALA A 67 -6.35 -0.73 -15.26
C ALA A 67 -4.96 -0.91 -14.62
N ASP A 68 -4.91 -1.14 -13.31
CA ASP A 68 -3.66 -1.33 -12.59
C ASP A 68 -3.20 -2.79 -12.55
N GLY A 69 -3.91 -3.67 -13.26
CA GLY A 69 -3.52 -5.07 -13.37
C GLY A 69 -3.71 -5.88 -12.10
N VAL A 70 -4.67 -5.50 -11.26
CA VAL A 70 -4.93 -6.22 -10.01
C VAL A 70 -5.75 -7.46 -10.31
N LEU A 71 -5.18 -8.63 -10.05
CA LEU A 71 -5.85 -9.92 -10.30
C LEU A 71 -6.31 -10.59 -9.01
N VAL A 72 -5.69 -10.26 -7.89
CA VAL A 72 -6.02 -10.83 -6.59
C VAL A 72 -5.95 -9.73 -5.54
N THR A 73 -6.67 -9.92 -4.43
CA THR A 73 -6.64 -9.01 -3.29
C THR A 73 -6.35 -9.80 -2.02
N PRO A 74 -5.73 -9.17 -1.02
CA PRO A 74 -5.17 -7.82 -1.06
C PRO A 74 -3.90 -7.75 -1.91
N SER A 75 -3.64 -6.58 -2.48
CA SER A 75 -2.49 -6.37 -3.35
C SER A 75 -1.95 -4.97 -3.11
N LEU A 76 -0.66 -4.88 -2.81
CA LEU A 76 0.01 -3.61 -2.56
C LEU A 76 0.89 -3.24 -3.75
N ALA A 77 0.73 -2.02 -4.24
CA ALA A 77 1.59 -1.49 -5.29
C ALA A 77 2.36 -0.28 -4.77
N LYS A 78 3.68 -0.32 -4.90
CA LYS A 78 4.51 0.86 -4.67
C LYS A 78 4.71 1.56 -6.01
N LEU A 79 4.34 2.82 -6.08
CA LEU A 79 4.44 3.62 -7.30
C LEU A 79 5.71 4.46 -7.32
N SER A 80 6.17 4.90 -6.16
CA SER A 80 7.32 5.79 -6.04
C SER A 80 7.96 5.61 -4.67
N PRO A 81 9.27 5.76 -4.54
CA PRO A 81 10.24 5.94 -5.61
C PRO A 81 10.45 4.66 -6.41
N LEU A 82 10.96 4.81 -7.61
CA LEU A 82 11.30 3.66 -8.44
C LEU A 82 12.43 2.85 -7.82
N PRO A 83 12.48 1.53 -8.06
CA PRO A 83 11.62 0.80 -8.96
C PRO A 83 10.23 0.55 -8.38
N ALA A 84 9.23 0.51 -9.26
CA ALA A 84 7.89 0.12 -8.85
C ALA A 84 7.89 -1.33 -8.39
N ALA A 85 7.02 -1.64 -7.46
CA ALA A 85 6.96 -2.98 -6.89
C ALA A 85 5.52 -3.35 -6.58
N LYS A 86 5.25 -4.64 -6.56
CA LYS A 86 3.94 -5.15 -6.23
C LYS A 86 4.10 -6.38 -5.33
N ILE A 87 3.23 -6.47 -4.32
CA ILE A 87 3.24 -7.61 -3.43
C ILE A 87 1.79 -8.00 -3.12
N VAL A 88 1.53 -9.30 -3.16
CA VAL A 88 0.19 -9.86 -3.00
C VAL A 88 0.11 -10.58 -1.67
N GLY A 89 -1.06 -10.50 -1.02
CA GLY A 89 -1.33 -11.23 0.21
C GLY A 89 -1.59 -10.30 1.38
N ASN A 90 -1.72 -10.88 2.56
CA ASN A 90 -2.11 -10.14 3.76
C ASN A 90 -0.98 -9.31 4.38
N LEU A 91 0.18 -9.28 3.75
CA LEU A 91 1.33 -8.48 4.18
C LEU A 91 1.89 -8.91 5.55
N SER A 92 1.71 -10.17 5.90
CA SER A 92 2.21 -10.69 7.17
C SER A 92 3.72 -10.95 7.15
N ASP A 93 4.31 -11.13 5.97
CA ASP A 93 5.75 -11.29 5.85
C ASP A 93 6.40 -9.92 5.77
N LYS A 94 6.76 -9.41 6.95
CA LYS A 94 7.33 -8.07 7.09
C LYS A 94 8.56 -7.86 6.24
N SER A 95 9.47 -8.83 6.21
CA SER A 95 10.70 -8.70 5.42
C SER A 95 10.42 -8.53 3.93
N SER A 96 9.47 -9.30 3.41
CA SER A 96 9.08 -9.18 2.00
C SER A 96 8.49 -7.82 1.69
N VAL A 97 7.66 -7.30 2.59
CA VAL A 97 7.05 -5.98 2.41
C VAL A 97 8.12 -4.90 2.44
N LEU A 98 9.02 -4.94 3.42
CA LEU A 98 10.09 -3.96 3.53
C LEU A 98 10.98 -3.98 2.30
N HIS A 99 11.31 -5.17 1.80
CA HIS A 99 12.10 -5.31 0.60
C HIS A 99 11.39 -4.69 -0.61
N ALA A 100 10.11 -4.98 -0.78
CA ALA A 100 9.32 -4.44 -1.89
C ALA A 100 9.23 -2.91 -1.82
N LEU A 101 9.19 -2.35 -0.62
CA LEU A 101 9.12 -0.90 -0.44
C LEU A 101 10.48 -0.22 -0.52
N GLY A 102 11.55 -0.99 -0.65
CA GLY A 102 12.90 -0.44 -0.70
C GLY A 102 13.42 0.02 0.65
N ILE A 103 12.87 -0.51 1.72
CA ILE A 103 13.26 -0.15 3.08
C ILE A 103 14.27 -1.17 3.57
N LYS A 104 15.40 -0.67 4.07
CA LYS A 104 16.41 -1.55 4.66
C LYS A 104 16.11 -1.73 6.13
N GLU A 105 16.06 -2.99 6.56
CA GLU A 105 16.03 -3.29 7.98
C GLU A 105 17.44 -3.07 8.54
N SER A 106 17.50 -2.43 9.71
CA SER A 106 18.75 -2.34 10.43
C SER A 106 19.13 -3.71 10.94
N VAL A 107 20.30 -4.18 10.55
CA VAL A 107 20.84 -5.44 11.04
C VAL A 107 22.13 -5.11 11.76
N LEU A 108 22.18 -5.48 13.01
CA LEU A 108 23.38 -5.27 13.78
C LEU A 108 24.17 -6.56 13.89
#